data_086626ab38835a0eecd4eee87bcd0757
#
_entry.id   086626ab38835a0eecd4eee87bcd0757
#
_cell.length_a   1.000
_cell.length_b   1.000
_cell.length_c   1.000
_cell.angle_alpha   90.00
_cell.angle_beta   90.00
_cell.angle_gamma   90.00
#
_symmetry.space_group_name_H-M   'P 1'
#
loop_
_entity.id
_entity.type
_entity.pdbx_description
1 polymer ?
#
loop_
_entity_poly.entity_id
_entity_poly.type
_entity_poly.pdbx_seq_one_letter_code
_entity_poly.pdbx_strand_id
1 'polypeptide(L)'
;DILARQPIWDMDIDYQCGTGHGVGYILNVHEGPQNMRWRFTGGMVEAVFEDGMDITNEPGIYIQGSHGIRIENVMVAKNDVKNEYGQFMHFETLTWVPIDREAIDEKYLNDTQKKYLHEYQKTVYEKISPYLNEEEKEWLAAETGVK
;
A
#
# COMPACT_ATOMS: atom_id res chain seq x y z
N ASP A 1 -9.57 6.08 5.09
CA ASP A 1 -8.93 7.10 4.24
C ASP A 1 -8.26 8.21 5.06
N ILE A 2 -8.86 8.72 6.13
CA ILE A 2 -8.31 9.82 6.95
C ILE A 2 -6.89 9.55 7.50
N LEU A 3 -6.59 8.31 7.87
CA LEU A 3 -5.27 7.93 8.38
C LEU A 3 -4.14 8.11 7.35
N ALA A 4 -4.44 7.96 6.07
CA ALA A 4 -3.49 8.20 4.98
C ALA A 4 -3.36 9.69 4.65
N ARG A 5 -4.42 10.49 4.86
CA ARG A 5 -4.43 11.94 4.59
C ARG A 5 -3.75 12.76 5.66
N GLN A 6 -3.94 12.38 6.91
CA GLN A 6 -3.47 13.17 8.04
C GLN A 6 -1.97 13.50 7.96
N PRO A 7 -1.04 12.57 7.71
CA PRO A 7 0.38 12.90 7.62
C PRO A 7 0.73 13.92 6.53
N ILE A 8 -0.05 13.96 5.45
CA ILE A 8 0.15 14.90 4.34
C ILE A 8 -0.42 16.28 4.71
N TRP A 9 -1.59 16.31 5.35
CA TRP A 9 -2.17 17.55 5.86
C TRP A 9 -1.34 18.18 6.99
N ASP A 10 -0.70 17.36 7.83
CA ASP A 10 0.22 17.84 8.89
C ASP A 10 1.47 18.53 8.32
N MET A 11 1.74 18.36 7.02
CA MET A 11 2.79 19.07 6.27
C MET A 11 2.26 20.26 5.45
N ASP A 12 1.00 20.69 5.67
CA ASP A 12 0.32 21.73 4.90
C ASP A 12 0.25 21.45 3.38
N ILE A 13 0.23 20.17 3.00
CA ILE A 13 0.10 19.71 1.60
C ILE A 13 -1.28 19.11 1.38
N ASP A 14 -1.93 19.44 0.26
CA ASP A 14 -3.21 18.85 -0.11
C ASP A 14 -3.05 17.43 -0.65
N TYR A 15 -3.93 16.53 -0.19
CA TYR A 15 -4.02 15.16 -0.64
C TYR A 15 -5.13 15.03 -1.70
N GLN A 16 -4.77 15.15 -2.97
CA GLN A 16 -5.72 15.32 -4.09
C GLN A 16 -6.22 14.01 -4.72
N CYS A 17 -5.67 12.86 -4.35
CA CYS A 17 -6.05 11.56 -4.92
C CYS A 17 -6.90 10.72 -3.96
N GLY A 18 -7.49 9.63 -4.48
CA GLY A 18 -8.02 8.54 -3.67
C GLY A 18 -6.89 7.74 -3.04
N THR A 19 -7.18 7.03 -1.98
CA THR A 19 -6.19 6.18 -1.27
C THR A 19 -6.21 4.75 -1.79
N GLY A 20 -7.35 4.28 -2.31
CA GLY A 20 -7.44 2.93 -2.83
C GLY A 20 -8.81 2.60 -3.44
N HIS A 21 -8.82 1.54 -4.22
CA HIS A 21 -9.98 1.00 -4.92
C HIS A 21 -9.85 -0.51 -5.12
N GLY A 22 -10.95 -1.19 -5.36
CA GLY A 22 -10.93 -2.59 -5.77
C GLY A 22 -10.33 -2.78 -7.17
N VAL A 23 -9.77 -3.95 -7.43
CA VAL A 23 -9.14 -4.32 -8.69
C VAL A 23 -9.96 -5.41 -9.38
N GLY A 24 -10.41 -5.15 -10.58
CA GLY A 24 -11.22 -6.07 -11.35
C GLY A 24 -10.44 -6.99 -12.26
N TYR A 25 -11.18 -7.93 -12.86
CA TYR A 25 -10.67 -8.94 -13.78
C TYR A 25 -10.41 -8.35 -15.17
N ILE A 26 -9.38 -8.82 -15.85
CA ILE A 26 -8.97 -8.45 -17.22
C ILE A 26 -8.99 -6.93 -17.47
N LEU A 27 -7.94 -6.25 -17.00
CA LEU A 27 -7.67 -4.82 -17.25
C LEU A 27 -8.72 -3.85 -16.67
N ASN A 28 -9.67 -4.30 -15.88
CA ASN A 28 -10.58 -3.41 -15.16
C ASN A 28 -9.95 -2.99 -13.82
N VAL A 29 -8.87 -2.23 -13.90
CA VAL A 29 -8.03 -1.86 -12.76
C VAL A 29 -8.78 -1.10 -11.67
N HIS A 30 -9.84 -0.36 -12.02
CA HIS A 30 -10.70 0.34 -11.08
C HIS A 30 -12.07 -0.34 -11.02
N GLU A 31 -12.23 -1.32 -10.16
CA GLU A 31 -13.50 -2.02 -9.96
C GLU A 31 -13.92 -1.97 -8.50
N GLY A 32 -15.13 -1.45 -8.27
CA GLY A 32 -15.76 -1.45 -6.94
C GLY A 32 -16.49 -2.77 -6.63
N PRO A 33 -17.25 -2.79 -5.53
CA PRO A 33 -17.77 -1.62 -4.80
C PRO A 33 -16.83 -1.00 -3.76
N GLN A 34 -15.81 -1.75 -3.28
CA GLN A 34 -14.92 -1.29 -2.21
C GLN A 34 -13.99 -0.16 -2.68
N ASN A 35 -13.74 0.79 -1.78
CA ASN A 35 -12.79 1.87 -2.02
C ASN A 35 -12.33 2.50 -0.69
N MET A 36 -11.17 3.18 -0.73
CA MET A 36 -10.67 4.04 0.33
C MET A 36 -10.61 5.47 -0.18
N ARG A 37 -11.62 6.28 0.13
CA ARG A 37 -11.68 7.69 -0.27
C ARG A 37 -12.47 8.52 0.75
N TRP A 38 -12.21 9.83 0.75
CA TRP A 38 -12.77 10.74 1.74
C TRP A 38 -14.20 11.22 1.42
N ARG A 39 -14.66 11.01 0.19
CA ARG A 39 -16.01 11.40 -0.24
C ARG A 39 -16.62 10.38 -1.17
N PHE A 40 -17.93 10.28 -1.14
CA PHE A 40 -18.71 9.57 -2.12
C PHE A 40 -19.16 10.54 -3.22
N THR A 41 -18.95 10.18 -4.47
CA THR A 41 -19.51 10.88 -5.63
C THR A 41 -20.74 10.13 -6.11
N GLY A 42 -21.68 10.85 -6.76
CA GLY A 42 -22.96 10.27 -7.18
C GLY A 42 -22.80 8.95 -7.93
N GLY A 43 -23.63 7.96 -7.57
CA GLY A 43 -23.61 6.61 -8.13
C GLY A 43 -22.65 5.62 -7.48
N MET A 44 -21.86 6.03 -6.51
CA MET A 44 -21.03 5.11 -5.73
C MET A 44 -21.84 4.42 -4.64
N VAL A 45 -21.63 3.13 -4.51
CA VAL A 45 -22.21 2.31 -3.44
C VAL A 45 -21.23 2.30 -2.28
N GLU A 46 -21.75 2.52 -1.06
CA GLU A 46 -20.97 2.28 0.15
C GLU A 46 -20.82 0.75 0.34
N ALA A 47 -19.59 0.29 0.49
CA ALA A 47 -19.29 -1.12 0.74
C ALA A 47 -18.50 -1.27 2.03
N VAL A 48 -18.91 -2.23 2.84
CA VAL A 48 -18.14 -2.69 4.00
C VAL A 48 -17.16 -3.75 3.51
N PHE A 49 -15.94 -3.75 4.01
CA PHE A 49 -14.98 -4.78 3.68
C PHE A 49 -15.44 -6.15 4.13
N GLU A 50 -15.31 -7.13 3.24
CA GLU A 50 -15.56 -8.54 3.51
C GLU A 50 -14.28 -9.34 3.25
N ASP A 51 -14.19 -10.53 3.84
CA ASP A 51 -13.05 -11.43 3.65
C ASP A 51 -12.85 -11.77 2.17
N GLY A 52 -11.64 -11.60 1.69
CA GLY A 52 -11.28 -11.86 0.29
C GLY A 52 -11.44 -10.67 -0.65
N MET A 53 -11.97 -9.53 -0.21
CA MET A 53 -11.98 -8.32 -1.03
C MET A 53 -10.56 -7.77 -1.19
N ASP A 54 -10.16 -7.54 -2.43
CA ASP A 54 -8.90 -6.84 -2.73
C ASP A 54 -9.09 -5.32 -2.69
N ILE A 55 -7.99 -4.61 -2.48
CA ILE A 55 -7.97 -3.15 -2.52
C ILE A 55 -6.55 -2.65 -2.75
N THR A 56 -6.39 -1.58 -3.53
CA THR A 56 -5.12 -0.86 -3.61
C THR A 56 -4.90 -0.01 -2.36
N ASN A 57 -3.65 0.16 -1.97
CA ASN A 57 -3.22 1.16 -1.01
C ASN A 57 -2.16 2.02 -1.70
N GLU A 58 -2.58 3.19 -2.17
CA GLU A 58 -1.82 3.99 -3.13
C GLU A 58 -1.78 5.49 -2.78
N PRO A 59 -1.47 5.85 -1.53
CA PRO A 59 -1.33 7.26 -1.16
C PRO A 59 -0.23 7.92 -2.00
N GLY A 60 -0.46 9.16 -2.41
CA GLY A 60 0.50 9.89 -3.23
C GLY A 60 0.42 11.39 -3.05
N ILE A 61 1.53 12.04 -3.38
CA ILE A 61 1.68 13.51 -3.40
C ILE A 61 1.98 13.93 -4.83
N TYR A 62 1.30 14.97 -5.30
CA TYR A 62 1.46 15.48 -6.66
C TYR A 62 1.57 17.01 -6.62
N ILE A 63 2.77 17.53 -6.90
CA ILE A 63 3.06 18.95 -6.91
C ILE A 63 3.07 19.45 -8.35
N GLN A 64 2.08 20.26 -8.71
CA GLN A 64 1.93 20.76 -10.07
C GLN A 64 3.18 21.48 -10.57
N GLY A 65 3.69 21.06 -11.74
CA GLY A 65 4.88 21.64 -12.37
C GLY A 65 6.21 21.23 -11.73
N SER A 66 6.18 20.29 -10.77
CA SER A 66 7.37 19.78 -10.08
C SER A 66 7.46 18.26 -10.17
N HIS A 67 6.82 17.52 -9.29
CA HIS A 67 6.95 16.07 -9.20
C HIS A 67 5.71 15.41 -8.57
N GLY A 68 5.64 14.08 -8.70
CA GLY A 68 4.70 13.25 -7.96
C GLY A 68 5.40 12.01 -7.42
N ILE A 69 4.94 11.55 -6.28
CA ILE A 69 5.41 10.32 -5.64
C ILE A 69 4.20 9.49 -5.20
N ARG A 70 4.20 8.22 -5.57
CA ARG A 70 3.23 7.22 -5.09
C ARG A 70 3.98 5.98 -4.65
N ILE A 71 3.57 5.40 -3.54
CA ILE A 71 3.94 4.04 -3.13
C ILE A 71 2.65 3.24 -3.06
N GLU A 72 2.61 2.12 -3.78
CA GLU A 72 1.39 1.37 -3.98
C GLU A 72 1.58 -0.13 -3.79
N ASN A 73 0.62 -0.74 -3.09
CA ASN A 73 0.43 -2.17 -3.04
C ASN A 73 -1.05 -2.52 -3.25
N VAL A 74 -1.31 -3.68 -3.85
CA VAL A 74 -2.59 -4.35 -3.76
C VAL A 74 -2.60 -5.22 -2.51
N MET A 75 -3.68 -5.15 -1.76
CA MET A 75 -3.87 -5.92 -0.53
C MET A 75 -5.19 -6.69 -0.61
N VAL A 76 -5.32 -7.72 0.21
CA VAL A 76 -6.57 -8.45 0.41
C VAL A 76 -7.02 -8.33 1.86
N ALA A 77 -8.29 -8.03 2.07
CA ALA A 77 -8.92 -8.02 3.39
C ALA A 77 -9.09 -9.45 3.91
N LYS A 78 -8.68 -9.69 5.15
CA LYS A 78 -8.77 -10.99 5.82
C LYS A 78 -9.44 -10.86 7.17
N ASN A 79 -10.31 -11.82 7.49
CA ASN A 79 -10.85 -11.97 8.83
C ASN A 79 -9.74 -12.27 9.84
N ASP A 80 -9.83 -11.64 10.99
CA ASP A 80 -8.96 -11.83 12.14
C ASP A 80 -9.80 -12.22 13.37
N VAL A 81 -9.53 -11.63 14.52
CA VAL A 81 -10.23 -11.92 15.77
C VAL A 81 -11.69 -11.51 15.70
N LYS A 82 -12.57 -12.42 16.18
CA LYS A 82 -13.98 -12.11 16.45
C LYS A 82 -14.22 -12.09 17.95
N ASN A 83 -14.82 -11.03 18.45
CA ASN A 83 -15.14 -10.87 19.86
C ASN A 83 -16.48 -10.12 20.05
N GLU A 84 -16.77 -9.68 21.27
CA GLU A 84 -18.00 -8.96 21.61
C GLU A 84 -18.20 -7.61 20.91
N TYR A 85 -17.11 -7.01 20.40
CA TYR A 85 -17.13 -5.75 19.64
C TYR A 85 -17.33 -5.96 18.14
N GLY A 86 -17.22 -7.20 17.64
CA GLY A 86 -17.44 -7.55 16.25
C GLY A 86 -16.34 -8.38 15.61
N GLN A 87 -16.35 -8.42 14.29
CA GLN A 87 -15.30 -9.04 13.47
C GLN A 87 -14.22 -8.02 13.18
N PHE A 88 -13.00 -8.27 13.66
CA PHE A 88 -11.81 -7.52 13.26
C PHE A 88 -11.23 -8.11 12.00
N MET A 89 -10.54 -7.28 11.24
CA MET A 89 -9.91 -7.64 9.98
C MET A 89 -8.52 -7.02 9.89
N HIS A 90 -7.67 -7.59 9.05
CA HIS A 90 -6.39 -7.02 8.66
C HIS A 90 -6.22 -7.11 7.14
N PHE A 91 -5.18 -6.47 6.61
CA PHE A 91 -4.82 -6.56 5.21
C PHE A 91 -3.54 -7.36 5.02
N GLU A 92 -3.55 -8.24 4.03
CA GLU A 92 -2.36 -8.95 3.55
C GLU A 92 -1.94 -8.39 2.21
N THR A 93 -0.65 -8.13 2.03
CA THR A 93 -0.10 -7.64 0.76
C THR A 93 -0.11 -8.74 -0.29
N LEU A 94 -0.58 -8.42 -1.50
CA LEU A 94 -0.57 -9.30 -2.66
C LEU A 94 0.57 -8.99 -3.64
N THR A 95 0.97 -7.74 -3.75
CA THR A 95 2.03 -7.28 -4.66
C THR A 95 3.36 -7.13 -3.92
N TRP A 96 4.44 -7.70 -4.49
CA TRP A 96 5.76 -7.74 -3.86
C TRP A 96 6.79 -7.13 -4.80
N VAL A 97 7.01 -5.81 -4.65
CA VAL A 97 8.00 -5.03 -5.41
C VAL A 97 8.86 -4.27 -4.42
N PRO A 98 10.19 -4.16 -4.62
CA PRO A 98 11.03 -3.35 -3.75
C PRO A 98 10.54 -1.89 -3.73
N ILE A 99 10.47 -1.31 -2.54
CA ILE A 99 10.28 0.12 -2.39
C ILE A 99 11.66 0.78 -2.53
N ASP A 100 11.76 1.79 -3.39
CA ASP A 100 13.01 2.54 -3.61
C ASP A 100 13.49 3.18 -2.31
N ARG A 101 14.58 2.64 -1.76
CA ARG A 101 15.16 3.08 -0.49
C ARG A 101 15.89 4.41 -0.58
N GLU A 102 16.42 4.75 -1.75
CA GLU A 102 17.12 6.02 -1.95
C GLU A 102 16.16 7.22 -1.87
N ALA A 103 14.88 6.99 -2.14
CA ALA A 103 13.82 8.00 -2.04
C ALA A 103 13.28 8.15 -0.60
N ILE A 104 13.75 7.35 0.38
CA ILE A 104 13.23 7.35 1.75
C ILE A 104 14.24 8.01 2.70
N ASP A 105 13.82 9.10 3.35
CA ASP A 105 14.58 9.68 4.46
C ASP A 105 14.06 9.11 5.80
N GLU A 106 14.78 8.09 6.30
CA GLU A 106 14.40 7.34 7.49
C GLU A 106 14.30 8.20 8.78
N LYS A 107 14.83 9.44 8.79
CA LYS A 107 14.68 10.31 9.96
C LYS A 107 13.23 10.70 10.24
N TYR A 108 12.35 10.63 9.22
CA TYR A 108 10.92 10.89 9.35
C TYR A 108 10.11 9.65 9.75
N LEU A 109 10.72 8.47 9.81
CA LEU A 109 10.08 7.24 10.22
C LEU A 109 10.32 6.96 11.70
N ASN A 110 9.26 6.58 12.42
CA ASN A 110 9.40 6.03 13.76
C ASN A 110 9.88 4.55 13.71
N ASP A 111 10.25 4.00 14.86
CA ASP A 111 10.82 2.64 14.93
C ASP A 111 9.87 1.56 14.38
N THR A 112 8.56 1.70 14.62
CA THR A 112 7.55 0.75 14.09
C THR A 112 7.50 0.80 12.57
N GLN A 113 7.55 2.00 11.98
CA GLN A 113 7.53 2.19 10.53
C GLN A 113 8.82 1.67 9.88
N LYS A 114 9.99 1.92 10.50
CA LYS A 114 11.28 1.37 10.04
C LYS A 114 11.26 -0.15 10.06
N LYS A 115 10.79 -0.74 11.17
CA LYS A 115 10.64 -2.19 11.29
C LYS A 115 9.74 -2.76 10.22
N TYR A 116 8.56 -2.15 9.99
CA TYR A 116 7.63 -2.57 8.95
C TYR A 116 8.26 -2.52 7.56
N LEU A 117 8.93 -1.41 7.21
CA LEU A 117 9.61 -1.27 5.92
C LEU A 117 10.68 -2.35 5.72
N HIS A 118 11.50 -2.59 6.76
CA HIS A 118 12.54 -3.61 6.71
C HIS A 118 11.94 -5.02 6.52
N GLU A 119 10.90 -5.37 7.27
CA GLU A 119 10.21 -6.67 7.15
C GLU A 119 9.55 -6.83 5.79
N TYR A 120 8.97 -5.76 5.23
CA TYR A 120 8.42 -5.76 3.89
C TYR A 120 9.51 -6.05 2.84
N GLN A 121 10.60 -5.30 2.85
CA GLN A 121 11.72 -5.46 1.91
C GLN A 121 12.33 -6.87 2.00
N LYS A 122 12.50 -7.38 3.21
CA LYS A 122 12.96 -8.76 3.44
C LYS A 122 12.01 -9.78 2.81
N THR A 123 10.71 -9.60 2.99
CA THR A 123 9.68 -10.47 2.42
C THR A 123 9.68 -10.41 0.89
N VAL A 124 9.88 -9.23 0.30
CA VAL A 124 10.06 -9.08 -1.16
C VAL A 124 11.22 -9.94 -1.64
N TYR A 125 12.38 -9.82 -1.00
CA TYR A 125 13.54 -10.65 -1.35
C TYR A 125 13.25 -12.15 -1.24
N GLU A 126 12.70 -12.59 -0.11
CA GLU A 126 12.41 -14.01 0.14
C GLU A 126 11.42 -14.60 -0.87
N LYS A 127 10.42 -13.83 -1.29
CA LYS A 127 9.40 -14.28 -2.24
C LYS A 127 9.87 -14.27 -3.70
N ILE A 128 10.68 -13.31 -4.07
CA ILE A 128 11.02 -13.06 -5.49
C ILE A 128 12.36 -13.72 -5.87
N SER A 129 13.35 -13.73 -4.98
CA SER A 129 14.69 -14.28 -5.27
C SER A 129 14.68 -15.74 -5.80
N PRO A 130 13.76 -16.64 -5.40
CA PRO A 130 13.76 -18.01 -5.94
C PRO A 130 13.50 -18.10 -7.46
N TYR A 131 12.96 -17.03 -8.06
CA TYR A 131 12.63 -16.98 -9.49
C TYR A 131 13.69 -16.26 -10.33
N LEU A 132 14.75 -15.76 -9.71
CA LEU A 132 15.78 -14.91 -10.32
C LEU A 132 17.09 -15.69 -10.53
N ASN A 133 17.88 -15.27 -11.52
CA ASN A 133 19.26 -15.72 -11.66
C ASN A 133 20.19 -15.03 -10.63
N GLU A 134 21.47 -15.39 -10.55
CA GLU A 134 22.37 -14.89 -9.51
C GLU A 134 22.61 -13.37 -9.61
N GLU A 135 22.76 -12.81 -10.81
CA GLU A 135 22.94 -11.36 -11.03
C GLU A 135 21.68 -10.58 -10.58
N GLU A 136 20.50 -11.07 -10.92
CA GLU A 136 19.23 -10.47 -10.52
C GLU A 136 19.00 -10.57 -9.00
N LYS A 137 19.45 -11.66 -8.37
CA LYS A 137 19.41 -11.81 -6.91
C LYS A 137 20.31 -10.81 -6.21
N GLU A 138 21.53 -10.60 -6.73
CA GLU A 138 22.45 -9.60 -6.19
C GLU A 138 21.86 -8.19 -6.31
N TRP A 139 21.28 -7.86 -7.44
CA TRP A 139 20.55 -6.62 -7.63
C TRP A 139 19.37 -6.49 -6.64
N LEU A 140 18.51 -7.51 -6.55
CA LEU A 140 17.36 -7.49 -5.64
C LEU A 140 17.80 -7.36 -4.16
N ALA A 141 18.90 -8.02 -3.79
CA ALA A 141 19.46 -7.91 -2.44
C ALA A 141 19.92 -6.47 -2.13
N ALA A 142 20.52 -5.80 -3.11
CA ALA A 142 20.92 -4.40 -2.98
C ALA A 142 19.69 -3.49 -2.82
N GLU A 143 18.68 -3.64 -3.69
CA GLU A 143 17.44 -2.83 -3.66
C GLU A 143 16.67 -3.01 -2.35
N THR A 144 16.55 -4.23 -1.87
CA THR A 144 15.84 -4.53 -0.62
C THR A 144 16.67 -4.29 0.65
N GLY A 145 17.98 -4.13 0.51
CA GLY A 145 18.91 -4.01 1.63
C GLY A 145 19.08 -5.29 2.46
N VAL A 146 18.72 -6.43 1.89
CA VAL A 146 18.96 -7.76 2.48
C VAL A 146 20.39 -8.18 2.14
N LYS A 147 21.17 -8.51 3.17
CA LYS A 147 22.55 -8.97 3.03
C LYS A 147 22.63 -10.48 3.23
#